data_0c09773fdd94273016041cffcdadf6e1
#
_entry.id   0c09773fdd94273016041cffcdadf6e1
#
_cell.length_a   1.000
_cell.length_b   1.000
_cell.length_c   1.000
_cell.angle_alpha   90.00
_cell.angle_beta   90.00
_cell.angle_gamma   90.00
#
_symmetry.space_group_name_H-M   'P 1'
#
loop_
_entity.id
_entity.type
_entity.pdbx_description
1 polymer ?
#
loop_
_entity_poly.entity_id
_entity_poly.type
_entity_poly.pdbx_seq_one_letter_code
_entity_poly.pdbx_strand_id
1 'polypeptide(L)'
;MRTRVRPLDDDDLPDTLALLSAHPVENLFFLDRIQQGGLKRSRLGCPVYGAFRHDDLVGLVHVGSNLVPVADDEEVLAALAARVGPWRTSTSIMGTQRAVLPFHEHLTHLSERAWGHPRAKRTDQPLLVIDAPPAITPDPRVRIVGFEDFESYFRAAVDMYTEEVGVSPLDPSNGYRRHMLAMMQRGDTFGILDEHRIVRWKSDVALSWGGVCQIQGVWLDPALRGQRLSAPAMAGV
;
A
#
# COMPACT_ATOMS: atom_id res chain seq x y z
N MET A 1 -29.40 8.55 12.06
CA MET A 1 -29.72 8.63 10.59
C MET A 1 -29.29 7.31 9.94
N ARG A 2 -30.11 6.68 9.08
CA ARG A 2 -29.80 5.33 8.58
C ARG A 2 -28.70 5.38 7.51
N THR A 3 -27.59 4.69 7.75
CA THR A 3 -26.51 4.50 6.76
C THR A 3 -26.85 3.33 5.82
N ARG A 4 -26.83 3.56 4.51
CA ARG A 4 -27.02 2.54 3.47
C ARG A 4 -25.68 2.14 2.89
N VAL A 5 -25.39 0.84 2.79
CA VAL A 5 -24.13 0.33 2.21
C VAL A 5 -24.43 -0.45 0.93
N ARG A 6 -23.73 -0.12 -0.16
CA ARG A 6 -23.83 -0.82 -1.44
C ARG A 6 -22.44 -0.97 -2.12
N PRO A 7 -22.31 -1.88 -3.09
CA PRO A 7 -21.13 -1.89 -3.94
C PRO A 7 -20.99 -0.57 -4.69
N LEU A 8 -19.74 -0.14 -4.90
CA LEU A 8 -19.40 0.98 -5.78
C LEU A 8 -19.00 0.45 -7.16
N ASP A 9 -19.22 1.27 -8.19
CA ASP A 9 -18.75 1.07 -9.55
C ASP A 9 -18.20 2.37 -10.16
N ASP A 10 -17.87 2.37 -11.46
CA ASP A 10 -17.24 3.53 -12.10
C ASP A 10 -18.13 4.78 -12.14
N ASP A 11 -19.46 4.66 -11.96
CA ASP A 11 -20.36 5.82 -11.87
C ASP A 11 -20.16 6.56 -10.53
N ASP A 12 -19.67 5.86 -9.49
CA ASP A 12 -19.35 6.43 -8.18
C ASP A 12 -17.92 7.01 -8.11
N LEU A 13 -17.15 6.93 -9.19
CA LEU A 13 -15.74 7.33 -9.19
C LEU A 13 -15.53 8.81 -8.81
N PRO A 14 -16.31 9.78 -9.26
CA PRO A 14 -16.16 11.19 -8.87
C PRO A 14 -16.28 11.40 -7.36
N ASP A 15 -17.32 10.85 -6.73
CA ASP A 15 -17.54 10.99 -5.29
C ASP A 15 -16.48 10.24 -4.47
N THR A 16 -16.06 9.07 -4.96
CA THR A 16 -14.97 8.29 -4.35
C THR A 16 -13.65 9.06 -4.40
N LEU A 17 -13.31 9.68 -5.53
CA LEU A 17 -12.12 10.50 -5.65
C LEU A 17 -12.20 11.75 -4.75
N ALA A 18 -13.36 12.40 -4.67
CA ALA A 18 -13.56 13.55 -3.79
C ALA A 18 -13.33 13.17 -2.33
N LEU A 19 -13.90 12.06 -1.87
CA LEU A 19 -13.71 11.56 -0.50
C LEU A 19 -12.24 11.22 -0.19
N LEU A 20 -11.58 10.47 -1.07
CA LEU A 20 -10.22 9.99 -0.83
C LEU A 20 -9.18 11.11 -0.96
N SER A 21 -9.36 12.03 -1.91
CA SER A 21 -8.40 13.12 -2.16
C SER A 21 -8.42 14.21 -1.10
N ALA A 22 -9.39 14.22 -0.20
CA ALA A 22 -9.36 15.08 0.99
C ALA A 22 -8.15 14.79 1.89
N HIS A 23 -7.68 13.53 1.90
CA HIS A 23 -6.50 13.06 2.65
C HIS A 23 -5.63 12.15 1.79
N PRO A 24 -4.94 12.69 0.77
CA PRO A 24 -4.30 11.88 -0.26
C PRO A 24 -3.16 11.00 0.26
N VAL A 25 -2.43 11.46 1.27
CA VAL A 25 -1.33 10.69 1.89
C VAL A 25 -1.87 9.45 2.61
N GLU A 26 -2.93 9.61 3.40
CA GLU A 26 -3.56 8.51 4.14
C GLU A 26 -4.25 7.50 3.21
N ASN A 27 -4.80 7.99 2.10
CA ASN A 27 -5.59 7.21 1.15
C ASN A 27 -4.81 6.80 -0.11
N LEU A 28 -3.49 7.00 -0.13
CA LEU A 28 -2.66 6.79 -1.31
C LEU A 28 -2.79 5.37 -1.88
N PHE A 29 -2.83 4.35 -1.02
CA PHE A 29 -3.05 2.96 -1.45
C PHE A 29 -4.31 2.80 -2.29
N PHE A 30 -5.38 3.47 -1.90
CA PHE A 30 -6.66 3.36 -2.60
C PHE A 30 -6.66 4.19 -3.88
N LEU A 31 -6.15 5.42 -3.82
CA LEU A 31 -6.05 6.34 -4.95
C LEU A 31 -5.22 5.76 -6.09
N ASP A 32 -4.07 5.18 -5.79
CA ASP A 32 -3.22 4.51 -6.78
C ASP A 32 -3.97 3.35 -7.48
N ARG A 33 -4.68 2.53 -6.73
CA ARG A 33 -5.40 1.38 -7.30
C ARG A 33 -6.56 1.78 -8.20
N ILE A 34 -7.36 2.77 -7.81
CA ILE A 34 -8.49 3.22 -8.63
C ILE A 34 -8.03 4.01 -9.87
N GLN A 35 -6.89 4.70 -9.80
CA GLN A 35 -6.28 5.33 -10.98
C GLN A 35 -5.92 4.29 -12.05
N GLN A 36 -5.46 3.11 -11.64
CA GLN A 36 -5.07 2.04 -12.56
C GLN A 36 -6.28 1.25 -13.08
N GLY A 37 -7.31 1.01 -12.26
CA GLY A 37 -8.38 0.05 -12.56
C GLY A 37 -9.81 0.58 -12.48
N GLY A 38 -10.04 1.80 -11.99
CA GLY A 38 -11.37 2.27 -11.62
C GLY A 38 -11.94 1.49 -10.44
N LEU A 39 -13.28 1.50 -10.28
CA LEU A 39 -13.96 0.81 -9.17
C LEU A 39 -14.55 -0.55 -9.56
N LYS A 40 -14.55 -0.90 -10.85
CA LYS A 40 -15.09 -2.18 -11.30
C LYS A 40 -14.30 -3.35 -10.73
N ARG A 41 -15.01 -4.25 -10.04
CA ARG A 41 -14.43 -5.46 -9.44
C ARG A 41 -13.59 -6.28 -10.41
N SER A 42 -13.97 -6.36 -11.70
CA SER A 42 -13.25 -7.11 -12.72
C SER A 42 -11.85 -6.55 -13.03
N ARG A 43 -11.65 -5.25 -12.83
CA ARG A 43 -10.36 -4.56 -13.03
C ARG A 43 -9.59 -4.39 -11.72
N LEU A 44 -10.30 -3.99 -10.65
CA LEU A 44 -9.70 -3.79 -9.33
C LEU A 44 -9.32 -5.10 -8.62
N GLY A 45 -9.93 -6.23 -9.03
CA GLY A 45 -9.72 -7.56 -8.47
C GLY A 45 -10.50 -7.85 -7.19
N CYS A 46 -11.23 -6.87 -6.64
CA CYS A 46 -12.00 -7.00 -5.42
C CYS A 46 -13.16 -5.99 -5.38
N PRO A 47 -14.19 -6.21 -4.56
CA PRO A 47 -15.25 -5.23 -4.40
C PRO A 47 -14.82 -4.07 -3.51
N VAL A 48 -15.42 -2.91 -3.76
CA VAL A 48 -15.44 -1.74 -2.89
C VAL A 48 -16.88 -1.50 -2.48
N TYR A 49 -17.12 -1.27 -1.20
CA TYR A 49 -18.43 -0.90 -0.70
C TYR A 49 -18.41 0.53 -0.19
N GLY A 50 -19.35 1.34 -0.63
CA GLY A 50 -19.59 2.71 -0.16
C GLY A 50 -20.73 2.74 0.84
N ALA A 51 -20.59 3.58 1.84
CA ALA A 51 -21.60 3.91 2.83
C ALA A 51 -22.18 5.29 2.49
N PHE A 52 -23.49 5.38 2.43
CA PHE A 52 -24.23 6.58 2.03
C PHE A 52 -25.16 7.04 3.14
N ARG A 53 -25.18 8.36 3.39
CA ARG A 53 -26.22 9.05 4.16
C ARG A 53 -26.96 9.97 3.19
N HIS A 54 -28.26 9.73 2.98
CA HIS A 54 -28.99 10.23 1.82
C HIS A 54 -28.30 9.75 0.53
N ASP A 55 -27.82 10.64 -0.31
CA ASP A 55 -27.06 10.31 -1.51
C ASP A 55 -25.57 10.63 -1.40
N ASP A 56 -25.11 11.17 -0.27
CA ASP A 56 -23.71 11.51 -0.03
C ASP A 56 -22.90 10.27 0.36
N LEU A 57 -21.78 10.04 -0.31
CA LEU A 57 -20.79 9.04 0.06
C LEU A 57 -20.00 9.53 1.28
N VAL A 58 -20.20 8.88 2.43
CA VAL A 58 -19.60 9.28 3.72
C VAL A 58 -18.53 8.32 4.23
N GLY A 59 -18.27 7.24 3.51
CA GLY A 59 -17.21 6.30 3.83
C GLY A 59 -17.21 5.13 2.87
N LEU A 60 -16.13 4.37 2.87
CA LEU A 60 -16.01 3.19 2.00
C LEU A 60 -15.07 2.14 2.60
N VAL A 61 -15.11 0.93 2.06
CA VAL A 61 -14.15 -0.13 2.38
C VAL A 61 -13.74 -0.91 1.13
N HIS A 62 -12.44 -1.03 0.92
CA HIS A 62 -11.83 -1.94 -0.05
C HIS A 62 -11.75 -3.34 0.55
N VAL A 63 -12.28 -4.36 -0.16
CA VAL A 63 -12.38 -5.73 0.35
C VAL A 63 -11.55 -6.68 -0.52
N GLY A 64 -10.23 -6.51 -0.47
CA GLY A 64 -9.24 -7.38 -1.11
C GLY A 64 -8.47 -8.23 -0.10
N SER A 65 -7.22 -8.59 -0.44
CA SER A 65 -6.30 -9.21 0.51
C SER A 65 -6.08 -8.35 1.75
N ASN A 66 -6.12 -7.03 1.56
CA ASN A 66 -6.19 -6.06 2.65
C ASN A 66 -7.62 -5.48 2.71
N LEU A 67 -8.21 -5.41 3.91
CA LEU A 67 -9.35 -4.54 4.17
C LEU A 67 -8.83 -3.12 4.42
N VAL A 68 -9.38 -2.14 3.71
CA VAL A 68 -9.00 -0.74 3.90
C VAL A 68 -10.26 0.09 4.13
N PRO A 69 -10.69 0.28 5.39
CA PRO A 69 -11.80 1.15 5.74
C PRO A 69 -11.37 2.62 5.67
N VAL A 70 -12.22 3.47 5.11
CA VAL A 70 -12.07 4.93 5.07
C VAL A 70 -13.37 5.57 5.53
N ALA A 71 -13.40 6.01 6.75
CA ALA A 71 -14.47 6.78 7.38
C ALA A 71 -13.98 7.32 8.73
N ASP A 72 -14.56 8.44 9.17
CA ASP A 72 -14.30 9.02 10.50
C ASP A 72 -15.47 8.80 11.48
N ASP A 73 -16.60 8.30 10.99
CA ASP A 73 -17.83 8.10 11.78
C ASP A 73 -17.97 6.63 12.16
N GLU A 74 -18.15 6.36 13.45
CA GLU A 74 -18.22 5.00 14.00
C GLU A 74 -19.44 4.22 13.48
N GLU A 75 -20.60 4.87 13.31
CA GLU A 75 -21.79 4.20 12.75
C GLU A 75 -21.57 3.79 11.30
N VAL A 76 -20.80 4.58 10.54
CA VAL A 76 -20.40 4.26 9.17
C VAL A 76 -19.46 3.07 9.16
N LEU A 77 -18.45 3.05 10.05
CA LEU A 77 -17.53 1.92 10.19
C LEU A 77 -18.26 0.64 10.59
N ALA A 78 -19.23 0.72 11.52
CA ALA A 78 -20.08 -0.41 11.90
C ALA A 78 -20.90 -0.96 10.72
N ALA A 79 -21.51 -0.08 9.92
CA ALA A 79 -22.27 -0.45 8.74
C ALA A 79 -21.39 -1.12 7.66
N LEU A 80 -20.18 -0.59 7.44
CA LEU A 80 -19.18 -1.18 6.53
C LEU A 80 -18.70 -2.55 7.04
N ALA A 81 -18.42 -2.69 8.33
CA ALA A 81 -18.05 -3.97 8.95
C ALA A 81 -19.17 -5.02 8.80
N ALA A 82 -20.42 -4.63 9.06
CA ALA A 82 -21.58 -5.51 8.85
C ALA A 82 -21.71 -5.98 7.39
N ARG A 83 -21.34 -5.13 6.42
CA ARG A 83 -21.33 -5.48 4.99
C ARG A 83 -20.21 -6.45 4.63
N VAL A 84 -19.02 -6.30 5.23
CA VAL A 84 -17.91 -7.27 5.09
C VAL A 84 -18.31 -8.62 5.67
N GLY A 85 -18.93 -8.61 6.82
CA GLY A 85 -19.53 -9.79 7.44
C GLY A 85 -18.57 -10.66 8.26
N PRO A 86 -19.08 -11.81 8.75
CA PRO A 86 -18.35 -12.65 9.69
C PRO A 86 -17.29 -13.57 9.05
N TRP A 87 -17.22 -13.63 7.73
CA TRP A 87 -16.31 -14.53 7.01
C TRP A 87 -15.05 -13.82 6.57
N ARG A 88 -13.91 -14.20 7.12
CA ARG A 88 -12.63 -13.60 6.80
C ARG A 88 -12.05 -14.16 5.51
N THR A 89 -11.96 -13.30 4.48
CA THR A 89 -11.28 -13.57 3.20
C THR A 89 -10.01 -12.74 3.03
N SER A 90 -9.76 -11.81 3.96
CA SER A 90 -8.62 -10.89 3.92
C SER A 90 -7.52 -11.30 4.90
N THR A 91 -6.28 -10.96 4.57
CA THR A 91 -5.11 -11.30 5.36
C THR A 91 -4.75 -10.22 6.38
N SER A 92 -5.13 -8.97 6.10
CA SER A 92 -4.87 -7.82 6.97
C SER A 92 -5.98 -6.77 6.92
N ILE A 93 -5.98 -5.89 7.91
CA ILE A 93 -6.74 -4.63 7.94
C ILE A 93 -5.70 -3.53 8.04
N MET A 94 -5.75 -2.53 7.18
CA MET A 94 -4.81 -1.41 7.15
C MET A 94 -5.51 -0.08 6.89
N GLY A 95 -4.90 1.01 7.32
CA GLY A 95 -5.44 2.37 7.20
C GLY A 95 -5.14 3.19 8.42
N THR A 96 -5.83 4.31 8.59
CA THR A 96 -5.68 5.17 9.76
C THR A 96 -6.15 4.46 11.04
N GLN A 97 -5.48 4.72 12.14
CA GLN A 97 -5.83 4.14 13.44
C GLN A 97 -7.30 4.43 13.80
N ARG A 98 -7.77 5.66 13.55
CA ARG A 98 -9.15 6.08 13.82
C ARG A 98 -10.22 5.30 13.05
N ALA A 99 -9.87 4.76 11.86
CA ALA A 99 -10.78 3.93 11.08
C ALA A 99 -10.60 2.43 11.39
N VAL A 100 -9.35 1.95 11.48
CA VAL A 100 -9.04 0.52 11.59
C VAL A 100 -9.45 -0.06 12.94
N LEU A 101 -9.23 0.64 14.04
CA LEU A 101 -9.50 0.08 15.37
C LEU A 101 -11.00 -0.15 15.61
N PRO A 102 -11.90 0.85 15.42
CA PRO A 102 -13.33 0.62 15.58
C PRO A 102 -13.87 -0.38 14.53
N PHE A 103 -13.40 -0.31 13.28
CA PHE A 103 -13.79 -1.26 12.24
C PHE A 103 -13.45 -2.71 12.61
N HIS A 104 -12.24 -2.96 13.14
CA HIS A 104 -11.82 -4.27 13.60
C HIS A 104 -12.65 -4.74 14.80
N GLU A 105 -12.98 -3.84 15.73
CA GLU A 105 -13.84 -4.15 16.88
C GLU A 105 -15.23 -4.61 16.43
N HIS A 106 -15.86 -3.88 15.49
CA HIS A 106 -17.14 -4.29 14.92
C HIS A 106 -17.06 -5.65 14.21
N LEU A 107 -16.00 -5.93 13.45
CA LEU A 107 -15.79 -7.24 12.83
C LEU A 107 -15.64 -8.34 13.89
N THR A 108 -14.94 -8.07 14.98
CA THR A 108 -14.74 -9.01 16.09
C THR A 108 -16.07 -9.34 16.78
N HIS A 109 -16.93 -8.33 16.99
CA HIS A 109 -18.28 -8.54 17.51
C HIS A 109 -19.15 -9.40 16.58
N LEU A 110 -18.96 -9.31 15.26
CA LEU A 110 -19.67 -10.17 14.30
C LEU A 110 -19.16 -11.62 14.33
N SER A 111 -17.87 -11.81 14.54
CA SER A 111 -17.26 -13.15 14.63
C SER A 111 -15.89 -13.09 15.32
N GLU A 112 -15.87 -13.32 16.62
CA GLU A 112 -14.64 -13.46 17.40
C GLU A 112 -13.70 -14.52 16.82
N ARG A 113 -14.28 -15.65 16.37
CA ARG A 113 -13.51 -16.74 15.75
C ARG A 113 -12.74 -16.30 14.50
N ALA A 114 -13.34 -15.44 13.66
CA ALA A 114 -12.73 -15.03 12.41
C ALA A 114 -11.77 -13.83 12.58
N TRP A 115 -12.10 -12.91 13.48
CA TRP A 115 -11.44 -11.60 13.55
C TRP A 115 -10.74 -11.32 14.88
N GLY A 116 -11.10 -12.01 15.98
CA GLY A 116 -10.62 -11.72 17.33
C GLY A 116 -9.16 -12.09 17.59
N HIS A 117 -8.54 -12.95 16.76
CA HIS A 117 -7.20 -13.47 16.99
C HIS A 117 -6.22 -13.07 15.85
N PRO A 118 -5.87 -11.78 15.72
CA PRO A 118 -4.87 -11.36 14.75
C PRO A 118 -3.47 -11.83 15.16
N ARG A 119 -2.67 -12.27 14.18
CA ARG A 119 -1.27 -12.67 14.43
C ARG A 119 -0.43 -11.53 15.01
N ALA A 120 -0.67 -10.31 14.57
CA ALA A 120 0.00 -9.11 15.04
C ALA A 120 -0.92 -7.89 14.94
N LYS A 121 -0.80 -6.97 15.88
CA LYS A 121 -1.40 -5.63 15.83
C LYS A 121 -0.28 -4.60 15.84
N ARG A 122 -0.25 -3.72 14.85
CA ARG A 122 0.67 -2.59 14.75
C ARG A 122 -0.16 -1.31 14.88
N THR A 123 -0.52 -0.96 16.11
CA THR A 123 -1.43 0.15 16.40
C THR A 123 -0.73 1.50 16.44
N ASP A 124 0.58 1.50 16.61
CA ASP A 124 1.42 2.70 16.66
C ASP A 124 2.49 2.61 15.56
N GLN A 125 2.09 2.94 14.35
CA GLN A 125 2.97 2.98 13.18
C GLN A 125 2.86 4.36 12.51
N PRO A 126 3.83 5.27 12.72
CA PRO A 126 3.74 6.61 12.18
C PRO A 126 3.81 6.60 10.65
N LEU A 127 2.94 7.39 10.02
CA LEU A 127 3.02 7.73 8.62
C LEU A 127 3.91 8.98 8.50
N LEU A 128 5.08 8.82 7.90
CA LEU A 128 6.04 9.91 7.72
C LEU A 128 5.87 10.53 6.33
N VAL A 129 5.96 11.85 6.27
CA VAL A 129 5.84 12.61 5.03
C VAL A 129 7.08 13.49 4.87
N ILE A 130 7.61 13.56 3.66
CA ILE A 130 8.63 14.52 3.23
C ILE A 130 7.93 15.45 2.25
N ASP A 131 7.80 16.72 2.58
CA ASP A 131 7.11 17.75 1.81
C ASP A 131 8.05 18.91 1.38
N ALA A 132 9.36 18.73 1.60
CA ALA A 132 10.40 19.66 1.23
C ALA A 132 11.60 18.94 0.60
N PRO A 133 12.40 19.61 -0.22
CA PRO A 133 13.65 19.06 -0.74
C PRO A 133 14.55 18.54 0.40
N PRO A 134 15.28 17.43 0.19
CA PRO A 134 16.15 16.89 1.22
C PRO A 134 17.29 17.88 1.57
N ALA A 135 17.61 17.98 2.87
CA ALA A 135 18.68 18.82 3.37
C ALA A 135 20.10 18.29 3.06
N ILE A 136 20.20 17.09 2.51
CA ILE A 136 21.44 16.40 2.17
C ILE A 136 21.60 16.31 0.66
N THR A 137 22.86 16.35 0.19
CA THR A 137 23.17 16.23 -1.23
C THR A 137 22.78 14.83 -1.72
N PRO A 138 21.95 14.71 -2.78
CA PRO A 138 21.63 13.43 -3.40
C PRO A 138 22.88 12.69 -3.90
N ASP A 139 22.88 11.38 -3.80
CA ASP A 139 23.93 10.55 -4.40
C ASP A 139 23.72 10.49 -5.92
N PRO A 140 24.68 11.02 -6.75
CA PRO A 140 24.51 11.09 -8.20
C PRO A 140 24.53 9.72 -8.89
N ARG A 141 24.83 8.64 -8.19
CA ARG A 141 24.81 7.27 -8.73
C ARG A 141 23.42 6.67 -8.74
N VAL A 142 22.46 7.27 -8.01
CA VAL A 142 21.06 6.81 -8.02
C VAL A 142 20.47 7.00 -9.41
N ARG A 143 19.92 5.93 -9.94
CA ARG A 143 19.27 5.93 -11.26
C ARG A 143 18.07 4.99 -11.28
N ILE A 144 17.19 5.21 -12.23
CA ILE A 144 16.16 4.21 -12.58
C ILE A 144 16.89 2.96 -13.11
N VAL A 145 16.50 1.80 -12.61
CA VAL A 145 17.09 0.50 -12.98
C VAL A 145 16.25 -0.10 -14.10
N GLY A 146 16.89 -0.44 -15.20
CA GLY A 146 16.27 -1.03 -16.39
C GLY A 146 16.27 -2.56 -16.39
N PHE A 147 15.60 -3.13 -17.40
CA PHE A 147 15.44 -4.59 -17.54
C PHE A 147 16.76 -5.34 -17.65
N GLU A 148 17.80 -4.70 -18.17
CA GLU A 148 19.16 -5.27 -18.29
C GLU A 148 19.80 -5.59 -16.93
N ASP A 149 19.33 -4.97 -15.85
CA ASP A 149 19.80 -5.18 -14.47
C ASP A 149 18.79 -5.97 -13.62
N PHE A 150 17.71 -6.46 -14.23
CA PHE A 150 16.56 -7.05 -13.52
C PHE A 150 16.98 -8.18 -12.57
N GLU A 151 17.83 -9.11 -12.99
CA GLU A 151 18.17 -10.25 -12.16
C GLU A 151 18.92 -9.83 -10.88
N SER A 152 19.80 -8.82 -10.98
CA SER A 152 20.49 -8.26 -9.85
C SER A 152 19.54 -7.51 -8.93
N TYR A 153 18.62 -6.71 -9.50
CA TYR A 153 17.61 -5.97 -8.75
C TYR A 153 16.63 -6.92 -8.04
N PHE A 154 16.18 -7.95 -8.76
CA PHE A 154 15.26 -8.94 -8.20
C PHE A 154 15.89 -9.72 -7.03
N ARG A 155 17.17 -10.07 -7.12
CA ARG A 155 17.89 -10.69 -6.01
C ARG A 155 17.87 -9.79 -4.77
N ALA A 156 18.26 -8.53 -4.92
CA ALA A 156 18.24 -7.56 -3.83
C ALA A 156 16.83 -7.38 -3.24
N ALA A 157 15.78 -7.42 -4.08
CA ALA A 157 14.38 -7.35 -3.62
C ALA A 157 13.97 -8.61 -2.83
N VAL A 158 14.40 -9.79 -3.24
CA VAL A 158 14.16 -11.05 -2.51
C VAL A 158 14.89 -11.06 -1.17
N ASP A 159 16.16 -10.62 -1.15
CA ASP A 159 16.97 -10.55 0.07
C ASP A 159 16.33 -9.58 1.07
N MET A 160 15.95 -8.39 0.61
CA MET A 160 15.24 -7.40 1.42
C MET A 160 13.95 -7.97 2.02
N TYR A 161 13.08 -8.54 1.18
CA TYR A 161 11.80 -9.07 1.63
C TYR A 161 12.00 -10.20 2.66
N THR A 162 12.93 -11.10 2.38
CA THR A 162 13.25 -12.21 3.27
C THR A 162 13.77 -11.72 4.63
N GLU A 163 14.62 -10.71 4.63
CA GLU A 163 15.14 -10.08 5.85
C GLU A 163 14.03 -9.41 6.67
N GLU A 164 13.13 -8.66 5.99
CA GLU A 164 12.10 -7.87 6.65
C GLU A 164 10.92 -8.72 7.16
N VAL A 165 10.49 -9.70 6.36
CA VAL A 165 9.28 -10.49 6.61
C VAL A 165 9.60 -11.84 7.26
N GLY A 166 10.82 -12.32 7.15
CA GLY A 166 11.28 -13.61 7.71
C GLY A 166 10.89 -14.83 6.86
N VAL A 167 10.31 -14.61 5.65
CA VAL A 167 9.97 -15.67 4.69
C VAL A 167 10.32 -15.23 3.28
N SER A 168 10.69 -16.18 2.41
CA SER A 168 10.97 -15.86 1.00
C SER A 168 9.70 -15.46 0.25
N PRO A 169 9.74 -14.41 -0.59
CA PRO A 169 8.62 -14.04 -1.45
C PRO A 169 8.50 -14.92 -2.71
N LEU A 170 9.42 -15.86 -2.90
CA LEU A 170 9.41 -16.75 -4.05
C LEU A 170 8.32 -17.79 -3.91
N ASP A 171 7.47 -17.89 -4.91
CA ASP A 171 6.37 -18.85 -4.99
C ASP A 171 6.28 -19.47 -6.40
N PRO A 172 5.65 -20.65 -6.55
CA PRO A 172 5.52 -21.32 -7.85
C PRO A 172 4.79 -20.51 -8.92
N SER A 173 3.98 -19.51 -8.50
CA SER A 173 3.24 -18.64 -9.43
C SER A 173 4.10 -17.56 -10.05
N ASN A 174 5.32 -17.32 -9.53
CA ASN A 174 6.18 -16.19 -9.89
C ASN A 174 5.49 -14.82 -9.70
N GLY A 175 4.57 -14.73 -8.74
CA GLY A 175 3.79 -13.50 -8.50
C GLY A 175 4.68 -12.31 -8.16
N TYR A 176 5.63 -12.50 -7.25
CA TYR A 176 6.57 -11.46 -6.84
C TYR A 176 7.47 -11.00 -8.00
N ARG A 177 7.97 -11.95 -8.82
CA ARG A 177 8.77 -11.62 -10.01
C ARG A 177 8.01 -10.77 -11.01
N ARG A 178 6.74 -11.13 -11.31
CA ARG A 178 5.88 -10.33 -12.20
C ARG A 178 5.61 -8.94 -11.65
N HIS A 179 5.39 -8.85 -10.34
CA HIS A 179 5.20 -7.56 -9.67
C HIS A 179 6.42 -6.65 -9.84
N MET A 180 7.63 -7.15 -9.59
CA MET A 180 8.87 -6.38 -9.76
C MET A 180 9.12 -5.98 -11.21
N LEU A 181 8.81 -6.85 -12.18
CA LEU A 181 8.90 -6.51 -13.60
C LEU A 181 7.92 -5.38 -13.98
N ALA A 182 6.69 -5.43 -13.46
CA ALA A 182 5.70 -4.38 -13.70
C ALA A 182 6.12 -3.02 -13.11
N MET A 183 6.73 -3.01 -11.92
CA MET A 183 7.29 -1.78 -11.34
C MET A 183 8.45 -1.24 -12.19
N MET A 184 9.35 -2.10 -12.63
CA MET A 184 10.46 -1.71 -13.50
C MET A 184 9.98 -1.15 -14.83
N GLN A 185 8.93 -1.74 -15.41
CA GLN A 185 8.32 -1.24 -16.65
C GLN A 185 7.74 0.18 -16.51
N ARG A 186 7.26 0.55 -15.32
CA ARG A 186 6.77 1.91 -15.04
C ARG A 186 7.88 2.91 -14.70
N GLY A 187 9.12 2.45 -14.51
CA GLY A 187 10.23 3.29 -14.07
C GLY A 187 10.24 3.56 -12.55
N ASP A 188 9.53 2.75 -11.77
CA ASP A 188 9.35 2.91 -10.34
C ASP A 188 10.49 2.27 -9.50
N THR A 189 11.55 1.78 -10.14
CA THR A 189 12.66 1.06 -9.50
C THR A 189 13.93 1.88 -9.56
N PHE A 190 14.50 2.21 -8.41
CA PHE A 190 15.72 3.00 -8.27
C PHE A 190 16.85 2.18 -7.66
N GLY A 191 18.08 2.46 -8.05
CA GLY A 191 19.21 1.72 -7.51
C GLY A 191 20.56 2.38 -7.72
N ILE A 192 21.53 1.91 -6.94
CA ILE A 192 22.96 2.13 -7.15
C ILE A 192 23.58 0.77 -7.45
N LEU A 193 24.27 0.69 -8.57
CA LEU A 193 24.98 -0.51 -9.02
C LEU A 193 26.49 -0.28 -8.98
N ASP A 194 27.23 -1.36 -8.73
CA ASP A 194 28.68 -1.33 -8.85
C ASP A 194 29.15 -1.54 -10.31
N GLU A 195 30.47 -1.61 -10.49
CA GLU A 195 31.14 -1.83 -11.79
C GLU A 195 30.79 -3.17 -12.46
N HIS A 196 30.33 -4.14 -11.65
CA HIS A 196 29.89 -5.47 -12.11
C HIS A 196 28.38 -5.53 -12.33
N ARG A 197 27.69 -4.38 -12.31
CA ARG A 197 26.21 -4.24 -12.43
C ARG A 197 25.46 -4.97 -11.32
N ILE A 198 26.07 -5.11 -10.13
CA ILE A 198 25.41 -5.66 -8.96
C ILE A 198 24.75 -4.53 -8.19
N VAL A 199 23.46 -4.68 -7.90
CA VAL A 199 22.68 -3.73 -7.09
C VAL A 199 23.24 -3.73 -5.66
N ARG A 200 23.69 -2.57 -5.21
CA ARG A 200 24.23 -2.35 -3.87
C ARG A 200 23.25 -1.57 -2.98
N TRP A 201 22.42 -0.78 -3.57
CA TRP A 201 21.31 -0.09 -2.93
C TRP A 201 20.10 -0.09 -3.86
N LYS A 202 18.89 -0.22 -3.32
CA LYS A 202 17.65 -0.12 -4.06
C LYS A 202 16.56 0.56 -3.25
N SER A 203 15.59 1.12 -3.98
CA SER A 203 14.34 1.63 -3.46
C SER A 203 13.28 1.58 -4.56
N ASP A 204 12.01 1.51 -4.17
CA ASP A 204 10.88 1.46 -5.09
C ASP A 204 9.90 2.61 -4.80
N VAL A 205 9.33 3.20 -5.84
CA VAL A 205 8.09 3.97 -5.75
C VAL A 205 6.93 2.99 -5.88
N ALA A 206 6.33 2.64 -4.74
CA ALA A 206 5.31 1.59 -4.71
C ALA A 206 3.95 2.05 -5.17
N LEU A 207 3.57 3.24 -4.76
CA LEU A 207 2.27 3.86 -4.99
C LEU A 207 2.48 5.31 -5.39
N SER A 208 1.65 5.82 -6.29
CA SER A 208 1.69 7.23 -6.68
C SER A 208 0.32 7.75 -7.11
N TRP A 209 -0.01 8.96 -6.68
CA TRP A 209 -1.22 9.66 -7.10
C TRP A 209 -1.10 11.17 -6.84
N GLY A 210 -1.48 12.00 -7.83
CA GLY A 210 -1.64 13.45 -7.64
C GLY A 210 -0.39 14.18 -7.10
N GLY A 211 0.82 13.74 -7.46
CA GLY A 211 2.07 14.33 -6.96
C GLY A 211 2.53 13.79 -5.60
N VAL A 212 1.80 12.82 -5.03
CA VAL A 212 2.21 12.10 -3.82
C VAL A 212 2.68 10.71 -4.20
N CYS A 213 3.78 10.24 -3.62
CA CYS A 213 4.26 8.88 -3.80
C CYS A 213 4.66 8.23 -2.46
N GLN A 214 4.67 6.91 -2.44
CA GLN A 214 5.16 6.14 -1.31
C GLN A 214 6.45 5.42 -1.71
N ILE A 215 7.51 5.73 -0.99
CA ILE A 215 8.78 5.01 -1.11
C ILE A 215 8.72 3.77 -0.22
N GLN A 216 9.13 2.64 -0.79
CA GLN A 216 9.26 1.37 -0.06
C GLN A 216 10.44 0.57 -0.58
N GLY A 217 10.65 -0.62 0.00
CA GLY A 217 11.64 -1.56 -0.47
C GLY A 217 13.06 -1.03 -0.42
N VAL A 218 13.36 -0.16 0.54
CA VAL A 218 14.70 0.39 0.73
C VAL A 218 15.62 -0.70 1.27
N TRP A 219 16.66 -1.02 0.50
CA TRP A 219 17.63 -2.01 0.88
C TRP A 219 19.05 -1.53 0.55
N LEU A 220 19.97 -1.81 1.44
CA LEU A 220 21.42 -1.61 1.25
C LEU A 220 22.11 -2.93 1.47
N ASP A 221 23.05 -3.27 0.59
CA ASP A 221 23.93 -4.43 0.74
C ASP A 221 24.48 -4.47 2.18
N PRO A 222 24.31 -5.59 2.90
CA PRO A 222 24.78 -5.72 4.28
C PRO A 222 26.23 -5.33 4.48
N ALA A 223 27.11 -5.60 3.50
CA ALA A 223 28.52 -5.24 3.56
C ALA A 223 28.79 -3.72 3.56
N LEU A 224 27.81 -2.92 3.15
CA LEU A 224 27.92 -1.47 3.04
C LEU A 224 27.16 -0.73 4.15
N ARG A 225 26.50 -1.44 5.05
CA ARG A 225 25.75 -0.84 6.16
C ARG A 225 26.65 -0.13 7.16
N GLY A 226 26.09 0.83 7.89
CA GLY A 226 26.83 1.64 8.85
C GLY A 226 27.67 2.77 8.27
N GLN A 227 27.80 2.86 6.94
CA GLN A 227 28.59 3.87 6.24
C GLN A 227 27.81 5.13 5.85
N ARG A 228 26.58 5.28 6.33
CA ARG A 228 25.67 6.43 6.07
C ARG A 228 25.33 6.64 4.58
N LEU A 229 25.34 5.59 3.77
CA LEU A 229 25.08 5.66 2.33
C LEU A 229 23.60 5.78 1.97
N SER A 230 22.69 5.28 2.83
CA SER A 230 21.26 5.25 2.50
C SER A 230 20.60 6.63 2.43
N ALA A 231 21.00 7.58 3.28
CA ALA A 231 20.37 8.89 3.31
C ALA A 231 20.64 9.71 2.03
N PRO A 232 21.87 9.84 1.52
CA PRO A 232 22.12 10.45 0.21
C PRO A 232 21.45 9.70 -0.95
N ALA A 233 21.40 8.36 -0.88
CA ALA A 233 20.73 7.56 -1.90
C ALA A 233 19.22 7.80 -1.90
N MET A 234 18.58 7.86 -0.73
CA MET A 234 17.16 8.22 -0.61
C MET A 234 16.85 9.64 -1.12
N ALA A 235 17.77 10.57 -0.93
CA ALA A 235 17.62 11.93 -1.45
C ALA A 235 17.70 12.00 -2.99
N GLY A 236 18.18 10.94 -3.65
CA GLY A 236 18.28 10.82 -5.10
C GLY A 236 17.04 10.22 -5.78
N VAL A 237 16.04 9.75 -5.00
CA VAL A 237 14.78 9.22 -5.50
C VAL A 237 13.74 10.31 -5.59
#